data_20ab3efbf570fd705faa1cc073212009
#
_entry.id   20ab3efbf570fd705faa1cc073212009
#
_cell.length_a   1.000
_cell.length_b   1.000
_cell.length_c   1.000
_cell.angle_alpha   90.00
_cell.angle_beta   90.00
_cell.angle_gamma   90.00
#
_symmetry.space_group_name_H-M   'P 1'
#
loop_
_entity.id
_entity.type
_entity.pdbx_description
1 polymer ?
#
loop_
_entity_poly.entity_id
_entity_poly.type
_entity_poly.pdbx_seq_one_letter_code
_entity_poly.pdbx_strand_id
1 'polypeptide(L)'
;MADKRQRGMAPGALIGCCLLIAVLSVLGTGYFYMKEKYAGSAVAYSHEQLRALDEGSFEYKIASRFYTEEELKNIRSNTVEMDPVDAPDENAEHEKMRLEHVTGSTYEGWMLMVYDSDLLKVAVNPAMDSGAQAPSLVDYVRNNHAIAGINAGGFEDAGGTGNGGLAYGIVVHEGKLISGGRNEYQSVIGIDKEGKLICSGMTGQQALDWGIQEGVTFGPTLITNFHQVFKEGQGDVPYLNPRTAIGQRPDGTFLLLVLDGRGPSSFGAKYQDIVDVMFNYGAYMASNLDGGNSTAMIYNGEYVNNTVSMYGSRHLPTAFIVMEDK
;
A
#
# COMPACT_ATOMS: atom_id res chain seq x y z
N MET A 1 -44.37 60.78 7.95
CA MET A 1 -43.21 59.79 7.99
C MET A 1 -43.53 58.74 9.04
N ALA A 2 -43.93 57.55 8.64
CA ALA A 2 -44.29 56.46 9.56
C ALA A 2 -43.07 55.66 9.92
N ASP A 3 -42.72 55.69 11.20
CA ASP A 3 -41.61 54.90 11.81
C ASP A 3 -41.94 53.41 11.71
N LYS A 4 -41.22 52.71 10.82
CA LYS A 4 -41.24 51.24 10.73
C LYS A 4 -40.39 50.69 11.87
N ARG A 5 -40.99 50.54 13.07
CA ARG A 5 -40.37 49.73 14.13
C ARG A 5 -40.14 48.30 13.61
N GLN A 6 -38.89 47.93 13.36
CA GLN A 6 -38.50 46.55 13.18
C GLN A 6 -38.89 45.78 14.46
N ARG A 7 -39.93 44.94 14.37
CA ARG A 7 -40.26 43.99 15.45
C ARG A 7 -39.20 42.93 15.47
N GLY A 8 -38.24 43.04 16.38
CA GLY A 8 -37.32 41.98 16.69
C GLY A 8 -38.08 40.72 17.16
N MET A 9 -37.49 39.55 16.91
CA MET A 9 -38.04 38.28 17.35
C MET A 9 -38.19 38.24 18.87
N ALA A 10 -39.32 37.71 19.36
CA ALA A 10 -39.54 37.56 20.80
C ALA A 10 -38.42 36.72 21.45
N PRO A 11 -37.94 37.04 22.66
CA PRO A 11 -36.84 36.34 23.29
C PRO A 11 -37.00 34.81 23.35
N GLY A 12 -38.20 34.31 23.57
CA GLY A 12 -38.52 32.89 23.56
C GLY A 12 -38.34 32.22 22.19
N ALA A 13 -38.70 32.94 21.11
CA ALA A 13 -38.50 32.44 19.75
C ALA A 13 -37.01 32.40 19.38
N LEU A 14 -36.21 33.36 19.85
CA LEU A 14 -34.77 33.39 19.64
C LEU A 14 -34.08 32.19 20.37
N ILE A 15 -34.45 31.94 21.62
CA ILE A 15 -33.95 30.79 22.39
C ILE A 15 -34.31 29.47 21.68
N GLY A 16 -35.57 29.33 21.22
CA GLY A 16 -36.02 28.16 20.47
C GLY A 16 -35.20 27.93 19.18
N CYS A 17 -34.92 28.99 18.41
CA CYS A 17 -34.11 28.93 17.22
C CYS A 17 -32.65 28.51 17.56
N CYS A 18 -32.03 29.06 18.61
CA CYS A 18 -30.69 28.73 19.04
C CYS A 18 -30.60 27.25 19.46
N LEU A 19 -31.58 26.74 20.22
CA LEU A 19 -31.64 25.33 20.61
C LEU A 19 -31.79 24.41 19.38
N LEU A 20 -32.64 24.77 18.44
CA LEU A 20 -32.82 24.00 17.20
C LEU A 20 -31.51 23.96 16.38
N ILE A 21 -30.84 25.09 16.22
CA ILE A 21 -29.55 25.15 15.52
C ILE A 21 -28.50 24.30 16.25
N ALA A 22 -28.42 24.35 17.58
CA ALA A 22 -27.50 23.53 18.35
C ALA A 22 -27.77 22.03 18.15
N VAL A 23 -29.02 21.59 18.20
CA VAL A 23 -29.42 20.21 17.96
C VAL A 23 -29.09 19.79 16.54
N LEU A 24 -29.39 20.59 15.52
CA LEU A 24 -29.08 20.28 14.12
C LEU A 24 -27.55 20.23 13.89
N SER A 25 -26.79 21.09 14.57
CA SER A 25 -25.30 21.05 14.50
C SER A 25 -24.75 19.77 15.10
N VAL A 26 -25.24 19.34 16.25
CA VAL A 26 -24.82 18.08 16.89
C VAL A 26 -25.17 16.87 16.00
N LEU A 27 -26.40 16.83 15.48
CA LEU A 27 -26.84 15.76 14.58
C LEU A 27 -26.03 15.73 13.29
N GLY A 28 -25.76 16.91 12.69
CA GLY A 28 -24.95 17.04 11.48
C GLY A 28 -23.51 16.57 11.72
N THR A 29 -22.88 17.01 12.80
CA THR A 29 -21.52 16.58 13.15
C THR A 29 -21.47 15.06 13.40
N GLY A 30 -22.47 14.53 14.13
CA GLY A 30 -22.59 13.08 14.37
C GLY A 30 -22.73 12.29 13.07
N TYR A 31 -23.57 12.77 12.14
CA TYR A 31 -23.73 12.14 10.82
C TYR A 31 -22.43 12.14 10.02
N PHE A 32 -21.72 13.27 9.95
CA PHE A 32 -20.45 13.36 9.23
C PHE A 32 -19.38 12.47 9.86
N TYR A 33 -19.30 12.41 11.19
CA TYR A 33 -18.41 11.52 11.88
C TYR A 33 -18.69 10.03 11.56
N MET A 34 -19.95 9.62 11.61
CA MET A 34 -20.36 8.25 11.28
C MET A 34 -20.09 7.92 9.81
N LYS A 35 -20.36 8.85 8.91
CA LYS A 35 -20.07 8.66 7.49
C LYS A 35 -18.58 8.49 7.25
N GLU A 36 -17.73 9.35 7.82
CA GLU A 36 -16.27 9.26 7.63
C GLU A 36 -15.70 7.96 8.23
N LYS A 37 -16.21 7.55 9.40
CA LYS A 37 -15.76 6.33 10.07
C LYS A 37 -16.15 5.05 9.33
N TYR A 38 -17.35 4.96 8.77
CA TYR A 38 -17.91 3.71 8.22
C TYR A 38 -18.07 3.69 6.70
N ALA A 39 -17.98 4.82 6.03
CA ALA A 39 -18.09 4.98 4.58
C ALA A 39 -17.26 6.17 4.07
N GLY A 40 -16.11 6.42 4.70
CA GLY A 40 -15.17 7.48 4.32
C GLY A 40 -14.26 7.06 3.16
N SER A 41 -13.37 7.98 2.81
CA SER A 41 -12.39 7.78 1.73
C SER A 41 -11.38 6.66 2.02
N ALA A 42 -11.13 6.33 3.30
CA ALA A 42 -10.36 5.17 3.74
C ALA A 42 -11.22 3.90 3.71
N VAL A 43 -11.55 3.41 2.52
CA VAL A 43 -12.53 2.33 2.28
C VAL A 43 -12.23 1.08 3.09
N ALA A 44 -10.98 0.62 3.09
CA ALA A 44 -10.57 -0.58 3.83
C ALA A 44 -10.79 -0.45 5.33
N TYR A 45 -10.42 0.70 5.90
CA TYR A 45 -10.64 1.02 7.31
C TYR A 45 -12.14 1.09 7.63
N SER A 46 -12.94 1.76 6.80
CA SER A 46 -14.38 1.87 6.97
C SER A 46 -15.08 0.50 6.93
N HIS A 47 -14.67 -0.38 6.02
CA HIS A 47 -15.19 -1.75 5.93
C HIS A 47 -14.80 -2.59 7.16
N GLU A 48 -13.58 -2.45 7.69
CA GLU A 48 -13.15 -3.13 8.92
C GLU A 48 -13.98 -2.65 10.12
N GLN A 49 -14.17 -1.34 10.26
CA GLN A 49 -15.00 -0.77 11.33
C GLN A 49 -16.45 -1.28 11.25
N LEU A 50 -17.01 -1.36 10.05
CA LEU A 50 -18.37 -1.88 9.84
C LEU A 50 -18.48 -3.38 10.18
N ARG A 51 -17.49 -4.19 9.80
CA ARG A 51 -17.42 -5.63 10.14
C ARG A 51 -17.36 -5.89 11.64
N ALA A 52 -16.67 -5.01 12.38
CA ALA A 52 -16.52 -5.12 13.83
C ALA A 52 -17.81 -4.83 14.62
N LEU A 53 -18.83 -4.25 13.98
CA LEU A 53 -20.10 -3.93 14.65
C LEU A 53 -21.01 -5.16 14.76
N ASP A 54 -21.71 -5.24 15.91
CA ASP A 54 -22.85 -6.16 16.06
C ASP A 54 -24.02 -5.69 15.20
N GLU A 55 -24.57 -6.55 14.34
CA GLU A 55 -25.72 -6.27 13.46
C GLU A 55 -26.96 -5.76 14.21
N GLY A 56 -27.13 -6.17 15.46
CA GLY A 56 -28.20 -5.70 16.32
C GLY A 56 -28.01 -4.28 16.85
N SER A 57 -26.79 -3.74 16.80
CA SER A 57 -26.44 -2.47 17.40
C SER A 57 -27.07 -1.28 16.70
N PHE A 58 -27.29 -0.20 17.48
CA PHE A 58 -27.77 1.08 16.93
C PHE A 58 -26.75 1.69 15.95
N GLU A 59 -25.47 1.51 16.25
CA GLU A 59 -24.36 2.01 15.44
C GLU A 59 -24.33 1.32 14.08
N TYR A 60 -24.51 -0.01 14.03
CA TYR A 60 -24.63 -0.74 12.77
C TYR A 60 -25.83 -0.29 11.93
N LYS A 61 -26.98 -0.06 12.54
CA LYS A 61 -28.20 0.42 11.85
C LYS A 61 -28.02 1.78 11.19
N ILE A 62 -27.14 2.62 11.71
CA ILE A 62 -26.78 3.90 11.07
C ILE A 62 -25.74 3.67 9.99
N ALA A 63 -24.65 2.94 10.31
CA ALA A 63 -23.54 2.70 9.41
C ALA A 63 -23.97 1.96 8.13
N SER A 64 -24.84 0.96 8.28
CA SER A 64 -25.38 0.17 7.15
C SER A 64 -26.18 0.99 6.13
N ARG A 65 -26.69 2.18 6.52
CA ARG A 65 -27.42 3.08 5.59
C ARG A 65 -26.52 3.75 4.55
N PHE A 66 -25.23 3.70 4.72
CA PHE A 66 -24.27 4.23 3.75
C PHE A 66 -23.96 3.28 2.59
N TYR A 67 -24.49 2.04 2.66
CA TYR A 67 -24.23 0.95 1.72
C TYR A 67 -25.51 0.32 1.21
N THR A 68 -25.45 -0.32 0.06
CA THR A 68 -26.48 -1.21 -0.44
C THR A 68 -26.46 -2.55 0.31
N GLU A 69 -27.54 -3.35 0.22
CA GLU A 69 -27.58 -4.68 0.84
C GLU A 69 -26.52 -5.62 0.28
N GLU A 70 -26.20 -5.48 -1.01
CA GLU A 70 -25.17 -6.26 -1.69
C GLU A 70 -23.77 -5.91 -1.19
N GLU A 71 -23.44 -4.62 -1.13
CA GLU A 71 -22.18 -4.15 -0.54
C GLU A 71 -22.03 -4.60 0.91
N LEU A 72 -23.09 -4.51 1.73
CA LEU A 72 -23.06 -4.98 3.12
C LEU A 72 -22.77 -6.48 3.20
N LYS A 73 -23.41 -7.27 2.34
CA LYS A 73 -23.17 -8.72 2.27
C LYS A 73 -21.70 -8.99 1.91
N ASN A 74 -21.17 -8.31 0.90
CA ASN A 74 -19.79 -8.45 0.45
C ASN A 74 -18.79 -8.03 1.53
N ILE A 75 -19.00 -6.89 2.18
CA ILE A 75 -18.17 -6.39 3.28
C ILE A 75 -18.15 -7.41 4.43
N ARG A 76 -19.30 -8.03 4.76
CA ARG A 76 -19.40 -8.96 5.89
C ARG A 76 -18.95 -10.37 5.58
N SER A 77 -19.22 -10.86 4.35
CA SER A 77 -18.80 -12.19 3.94
C SER A 77 -17.30 -12.29 3.68
N ASN A 78 -16.60 -11.16 3.71
CA ASN A 78 -15.19 -11.08 3.29
C ASN A 78 -14.95 -11.52 1.84
N THR A 79 -16.01 -11.76 1.11
CA THR A 79 -15.98 -11.87 -0.34
C THR A 79 -15.92 -10.44 -0.86
N VAL A 80 -14.71 -9.98 -1.16
CA VAL A 80 -14.54 -8.91 -2.14
C VAL A 80 -15.05 -9.53 -3.44
N GLU A 81 -16.34 -9.30 -3.77
CA GLU A 81 -16.70 -9.30 -5.18
C GLU A 81 -15.90 -8.12 -5.72
N MET A 82 -14.79 -8.45 -6.36
CA MET A 82 -14.08 -7.49 -7.16
C MET A 82 -15.12 -7.05 -8.20
N ASP A 83 -15.47 -5.76 -8.21
CA ASP A 83 -15.86 -5.18 -9.48
C ASP A 83 -14.78 -5.65 -10.45
N PRO A 84 -15.14 -6.31 -11.56
CA PRO A 84 -14.16 -6.73 -12.51
C PRO A 84 -13.47 -5.44 -12.99
N VAL A 85 -12.36 -5.07 -12.33
CA VAL A 85 -11.35 -4.25 -12.95
C VAL A 85 -10.92 -5.11 -14.09
N ASP A 86 -11.56 -4.86 -15.23
CA ASP A 86 -11.46 -5.57 -16.50
C ASP A 86 -10.74 -6.90 -16.34
N ALA A 87 -11.51 -7.98 -16.13
CA ALA A 87 -10.98 -9.32 -16.34
C ALA A 87 -10.23 -9.26 -17.66
N PRO A 88 -8.98 -9.73 -17.76
CA PRO A 88 -8.23 -9.66 -18.99
C PRO A 88 -9.17 -10.15 -20.09
N ASP A 89 -9.39 -9.34 -21.12
CA ASP A 89 -10.17 -9.76 -22.27
C ASP A 89 -9.53 -11.06 -22.77
N GLU A 90 -10.24 -12.19 -22.64
CA GLU A 90 -9.72 -13.51 -23.02
C GLU A 90 -9.27 -13.55 -24.51
N ASN A 91 -9.55 -12.50 -25.27
CA ASN A 91 -9.18 -12.30 -26.66
C ASN A 91 -8.12 -11.19 -26.88
N ALA A 92 -7.69 -10.46 -25.86
CA ALA A 92 -6.55 -9.58 -26.00
C ALA A 92 -5.27 -10.43 -26.04
N GLU A 93 -4.38 -10.21 -27.01
CA GLU A 93 -2.98 -10.67 -26.92
C GLU A 93 -2.49 -10.30 -25.52
N HIS A 94 -2.20 -11.30 -24.70
CA HIS A 94 -2.05 -11.15 -23.24
C HIS A 94 -1.04 -10.08 -22.90
N GLU A 95 -1.54 -8.91 -22.52
CA GLU A 95 -0.74 -7.87 -21.90
C GLU A 95 -0.20 -8.45 -20.60
N LYS A 96 1.11 -8.70 -20.53
CA LYS A 96 1.73 -9.36 -19.37
C LYS A 96 1.89 -8.43 -18.18
N MET A 97 1.78 -7.14 -18.39
CA MET A 97 1.84 -6.11 -17.36
C MET A 97 1.14 -4.82 -17.81
N ARG A 98 0.65 -4.07 -16.86
CA ARG A 98 -0.02 -2.78 -17.11
C ARG A 98 0.42 -1.75 -16.07
N LEU A 99 0.81 -0.57 -16.56
CA LEU A 99 1.21 0.56 -15.74
C LEU A 99 0.05 1.58 -15.68
N GLU A 100 -0.35 1.95 -14.47
CA GLU A 100 -1.41 2.93 -14.23
C GLU A 100 -0.96 4.05 -13.32
N HIS A 101 -1.41 5.27 -13.59
CA HIS A 101 -1.19 6.42 -12.73
C HIS A 101 -2.19 6.43 -11.58
N VAL A 102 -1.69 6.59 -10.35
CA VAL A 102 -2.48 6.60 -9.12
C VAL A 102 -2.42 7.98 -8.49
N THR A 103 -3.55 8.50 -8.06
CA THR A 103 -3.64 9.82 -7.42
C THR A 103 -4.46 9.76 -6.14
N GLY A 104 -4.05 10.52 -5.13
CA GLY A 104 -4.78 10.75 -3.90
C GLY A 104 -4.76 12.23 -3.52
N SER A 105 -5.27 12.55 -2.34
CA SER A 105 -5.34 13.95 -1.87
C SER A 105 -3.98 14.59 -1.62
N THR A 106 -2.96 13.80 -1.28
CA THR A 106 -1.62 14.26 -0.89
C THR A 106 -0.50 13.63 -1.70
N TYR A 107 -0.83 12.68 -2.58
CA TYR A 107 0.15 11.93 -3.36
C TYR A 107 -0.32 11.71 -4.79
N GLU A 108 0.64 11.47 -5.64
CA GLU A 108 0.52 10.82 -6.94
C GLU A 108 1.57 9.71 -7.03
N GLY A 109 1.41 8.79 -7.96
CA GLY A 109 2.32 7.67 -8.10
C GLY A 109 1.90 6.70 -9.20
N TRP A 110 2.43 5.49 -9.14
CA TRP A 110 2.25 4.49 -10.19
C TRP A 110 2.01 3.10 -9.62
N MET A 111 1.06 2.41 -10.21
CA MET A 111 0.80 0.99 -9.99
C MET A 111 1.21 0.22 -11.23
N LEU A 112 2.14 -0.72 -11.08
CA LEU A 112 2.47 -1.69 -12.11
C LEU A 112 1.83 -3.03 -11.73
N MET A 113 0.86 -3.46 -12.51
CA MET A 113 0.26 -4.79 -12.42
C MET A 113 1.06 -5.76 -13.28
N VAL A 114 1.51 -6.87 -12.69
CA VAL A 114 2.25 -7.95 -13.36
C VAL A 114 1.38 -9.20 -13.33
N TYR A 115 0.83 -9.59 -14.46
CA TYR A 115 -0.13 -10.69 -14.58
C TYR A 115 0.52 -12.07 -14.57
N ASP A 116 1.79 -12.15 -14.93
CA ASP A 116 2.58 -13.38 -14.92
C ASP A 116 3.60 -13.34 -13.77
N SER A 117 3.32 -14.12 -12.72
CA SER A 117 4.15 -14.17 -11.51
C SER A 117 5.58 -14.67 -11.76
N ASP A 118 5.78 -15.46 -12.81
CA ASP A 118 7.09 -16.03 -13.14
C ASP A 118 8.09 -14.97 -13.62
N LEU A 119 7.58 -13.82 -14.08
CA LEU A 119 8.38 -12.68 -14.51
C LEU A 119 8.96 -11.89 -13.33
N LEU A 120 8.41 -12.01 -12.12
CA LEU A 120 8.83 -11.22 -10.95
C LEU A 120 9.95 -11.93 -10.20
N LYS A 121 11.10 -11.26 -10.05
CA LYS A 121 12.31 -11.76 -9.37
C LYS A 121 12.85 -10.73 -8.39
N VAL A 122 13.66 -11.19 -7.43
CA VAL A 122 14.51 -10.31 -6.62
C VAL A 122 15.90 -10.24 -7.24
N ALA A 123 16.30 -9.05 -7.68
CA ALA A 123 17.68 -8.78 -7.99
C ALA A 123 18.44 -8.45 -6.69
N VAL A 124 19.60 -9.04 -6.50
CA VAL A 124 20.42 -8.89 -5.30
C VAL A 124 21.77 -8.24 -5.60
N ASN A 125 22.30 -7.49 -4.64
CA ASN A 125 23.65 -6.97 -4.72
C ASN A 125 24.65 -8.12 -4.85
N PRO A 126 25.46 -8.21 -5.94
CA PRO A 126 26.45 -9.26 -6.09
C PRO A 126 27.51 -9.29 -4.97
N ALA A 127 27.71 -8.15 -4.31
CA ALA A 127 28.61 -8.00 -3.17
C ALA A 127 27.83 -7.85 -1.84
N MET A 128 26.72 -8.58 -1.69
CA MET A 128 25.87 -8.53 -0.50
C MET A 128 26.69 -8.67 0.77
N ASP A 129 26.39 -7.86 1.77
CA ASP A 129 27.01 -7.85 3.11
C ASP A 129 28.52 -7.60 3.15
N SER A 130 29.12 -7.19 2.04
CA SER A 130 30.55 -6.80 2.01
C SER A 130 30.78 -5.34 2.44
N GLY A 131 29.74 -4.54 2.54
CA GLY A 131 29.80 -3.07 2.74
C GLY A 131 30.18 -2.30 1.47
N ALA A 132 30.47 -2.96 0.35
CA ALA A 132 30.69 -2.30 -0.93
C ALA A 132 29.40 -1.66 -1.45
N GLN A 133 29.53 -0.57 -2.21
CA GLN A 133 28.38 0.12 -2.81
C GLN A 133 27.59 -0.83 -3.71
N ALA A 134 26.28 -0.92 -3.46
CA ALA A 134 25.36 -1.72 -4.24
C ALA A 134 25.03 -1.06 -5.60
N PRO A 135 24.43 -1.80 -6.55
CA PRO A 135 23.87 -1.23 -7.76
C PRO A 135 22.72 -0.24 -7.47
N SER A 136 22.45 0.66 -8.41
CA SER A 136 21.21 1.46 -8.45
C SER A 136 20.07 0.64 -9.06
N LEU A 137 18.82 1.11 -8.96
CA LEU A 137 17.68 0.44 -9.59
C LEU A 137 17.85 0.33 -11.12
N VAL A 138 18.39 1.37 -11.76
CA VAL A 138 18.71 1.36 -13.21
C VAL A 138 19.72 0.24 -13.53
N ASP A 139 20.75 0.07 -12.67
CA ASP A 139 21.74 -0.99 -12.87
C ASP A 139 21.12 -2.38 -12.72
N TYR A 140 20.22 -2.58 -11.75
CA TYR A 140 19.52 -3.85 -11.62
C TYR A 140 18.68 -4.19 -12.85
N VAL A 141 17.84 -3.25 -13.31
CA VAL A 141 16.98 -3.44 -14.47
C VAL A 141 17.82 -3.74 -15.71
N ARG A 142 18.85 -2.92 -15.97
CA ARG A 142 19.72 -3.06 -17.15
C ARG A 142 20.54 -4.38 -17.12
N ASN A 143 21.19 -4.67 -15.99
CA ASN A 143 22.12 -5.82 -15.90
C ASN A 143 21.39 -7.17 -15.92
N ASN A 144 20.10 -7.20 -15.54
CA ASN A 144 19.27 -8.39 -15.59
C ASN A 144 18.40 -8.47 -16.86
N HIS A 145 18.51 -7.52 -17.80
CA HIS A 145 17.63 -7.45 -18.97
C HIS A 145 16.14 -7.44 -18.59
N ALA A 146 15.81 -6.74 -17.51
CA ALA A 146 14.45 -6.58 -17.04
C ALA A 146 13.77 -5.40 -17.72
N ILE A 147 12.44 -5.45 -17.85
CA ILE A 147 11.63 -4.38 -18.45
C ILE A 147 11.19 -3.36 -17.40
N ALA A 148 11.06 -3.79 -16.14
CA ALA A 148 10.63 -2.94 -15.04
C ALA A 148 11.30 -3.33 -13.72
N GLY A 149 11.18 -2.47 -12.73
CA GLY A 149 11.60 -2.78 -11.36
C GLY A 149 11.24 -1.69 -10.37
N ILE A 150 11.20 -2.08 -9.09
CA ILE A 150 11.03 -1.20 -7.94
C ILE A 150 12.11 -1.52 -6.88
N ASN A 151 12.41 -0.56 -6.01
CA ASN A 151 13.21 -0.82 -4.82
C ASN A 151 12.50 -1.84 -3.90
N ALA A 152 13.25 -2.60 -3.09
CA ALA A 152 12.67 -3.70 -2.31
C ALA A 152 13.00 -3.62 -0.80
N GLY A 153 13.94 -4.43 -0.32
CA GLY A 153 14.27 -4.57 1.09
C GLY A 153 15.04 -3.39 1.68
N GLY A 154 15.08 -3.34 3.00
CA GLY A 154 15.82 -2.34 3.75
C GLY A 154 17.33 -2.59 3.78
N PHE A 155 18.08 -1.61 4.25
CA PHE A 155 19.53 -1.67 4.41
C PHE A 155 20.01 -0.77 5.54
N GLU A 156 21.26 -0.97 5.99
CA GLU A 156 21.86 -0.07 6.96
C GLU A 156 22.04 1.33 6.38
N ASP A 157 21.37 2.29 6.98
CA ASP A 157 21.27 3.68 6.50
C ASP A 157 21.51 4.70 7.61
N ALA A 158 22.61 4.56 8.31
CA ALA A 158 22.99 5.50 9.38
C ALA A 158 23.11 6.93 8.82
N GLY A 159 22.25 7.83 9.30
CA GLY A 159 22.26 9.24 8.89
C GLY A 159 21.83 9.52 7.45
N GLY A 160 21.16 8.58 6.76
CA GLY A 160 20.70 8.74 5.37
C GLY A 160 21.80 8.64 4.32
N THR A 161 22.98 8.09 4.66
CA THR A 161 24.16 7.99 3.79
C THR A 161 24.47 6.55 3.35
N GLY A 162 23.59 5.60 3.66
CA GLY A 162 23.77 4.21 3.29
C GLY A 162 23.93 4.01 1.78
N ASN A 163 24.79 3.06 1.41
CA ASN A 163 25.14 2.77 0.03
C ASN A 163 24.55 1.42 -0.47
N GLY A 164 23.60 0.83 0.27
CA GLY A 164 22.98 -0.46 -0.07
C GLY A 164 23.90 -1.68 0.07
N GLY A 165 25.12 -1.52 0.62
CA GLY A 165 26.10 -2.59 0.73
C GLY A 165 25.80 -3.60 1.83
N LEU A 166 25.01 -3.24 2.84
CA LEU A 166 24.62 -4.06 3.98
C LEU A 166 23.10 -4.16 4.01
N ALA A 167 22.55 -5.31 3.64
CA ALA A 167 21.11 -5.54 3.68
C ALA A 167 20.62 -5.62 5.13
N TYR A 168 19.39 -5.20 5.36
CA TYR A 168 18.72 -5.39 6.64
C TYR A 168 17.97 -6.72 6.65
N GLY A 169 18.36 -7.61 7.60
CA GLY A 169 17.66 -8.86 7.86
C GLY A 169 17.81 -9.91 6.76
N ILE A 170 16.75 -10.65 6.51
CA ILE A 170 16.73 -11.84 5.65
C ILE A 170 16.55 -11.43 4.20
N VAL A 171 17.43 -11.95 3.33
CA VAL A 171 17.30 -11.91 1.87
C VAL A 171 17.39 -13.34 1.35
N VAL A 172 16.38 -13.76 0.59
CA VAL A 172 16.34 -15.05 -0.13
C VAL A 172 16.30 -14.78 -1.63
N HIS A 173 17.15 -15.48 -2.38
CA HIS A 173 17.18 -15.42 -3.84
C HIS A 173 17.38 -16.81 -4.41
N GLU A 174 16.58 -17.20 -5.39
CA GLU A 174 16.56 -18.56 -5.96
C GLU A 174 16.51 -19.67 -4.89
N GLY A 175 15.70 -19.46 -3.84
CA GLY A 175 15.55 -20.43 -2.74
C GLY A 175 16.77 -20.55 -1.83
N LYS A 176 17.72 -19.62 -1.88
CA LYS A 176 18.92 -19.60 -1.03
C LYS A 176 18.92 -18.37 -0.14
N LEU A 177 19.32 -18.55 1.12
CA LEU A 177 19.55 -17.45 2.04
C LEU A 177 20.84 -16.72 1.65
N ILE A 178 20.68 -15.48 1.17
CA ILE A 178 21.79 -14.63 0.71
C ILE A 178 22.31 -13.74 1.84
N SER A 179 21.41 -13.19 2.66
CA SER A 179 21.72 -12.36 3.82
C SER A 179 20.84 -12.74 5.00
N GLY A 180 21.25 -12.38 6.20
CA GLY A 180 20.59 -12.71 7.46
C GLY A 180 20.89 -14.11 8.00
N GLY A 181 20.50 -14.35 9.24
CA GLY A 181 20.74 -15.61 9.96
C GLY A 181 19.59 -16.61 9.82
N ARG A 182 19.92 -17.93 9.77
CA ARG A 182 18.89 -18.99 9.77
C ARG A 182 17.94 -18.90 10.96
N ASN A 183 18.42 -18.48 12.11
CA ASN A 183 17.64 -18.34 13.35
C ASN A 183 17.20 -16.89 13.61
N GLU A 184 17.56 -15.96 12.75
CA GLU A 184 17.14 -14.58 12.83
C GLU A 184 15.67 -14.47 12.44
N TYR A 185 14.86 -13.82 13.29
CA TYR A 185 13.41 -13.62 13.05
C TYR A 185 13.17 -12.22 12.53
N GLN A 186 12.57 -12.12 11.34
CA GLN A 186 12.30 -10.86 10.66
C GLN A 186 10.92 -10.86 10.01
N SER A 187 10.44 -9.67 9.64
CA SER A 187 9.28 -9.53 8.76
C SER A 187 9.71 -9.78 7.32
N VAL A 188 9.38 -10.94 6.79
CA VAL A 188 9.77 -11.37 5.45
C VAL A 188 8.62 -11.15 4.47
N ILE A 189 8.95 -10.57 3.34
CA ILE A 189 8.11 -10.41 2.15
C ILE A 189 8.70 -11.36 1.11
N GLY A 190 8.04 -12.48 0.87
CA GLY A 190 8.58 -13.56 0.06
C GLY A 190 7.59 -14.05 -1.00
N ILE A 191 8.13 -14.59 -2.08
CA ILE A 191 7.41 -15.26 -3.15
C ILE A 191 7.81 -16.73 -3.11
N ASP A 192 6.86 -17.62 -2.94
CA ASP A 192 7.12 -19.06 -2.93
C ASP A 192 7.26 -19.63 -4.35
N LYS A 193 7.52 -20.94 -4.43
CA LYS A 193 7.70 -21.66 -5.70
C LYS A 193 6.42 -21.76 -6.54
N GLU A 194 5.25 -21.53 -5.95
CA GLU A 194 3.96 -21.45 -6.63
C GLU A 194 3.63 -20.01 -7.09
N GLY A 195 4.54 -19.05 -6.90
CA GLY A 195 4.33 -17.65 -7.24
C GLY A 195 3.41 -16.90 -6.26
N LYS A 196 3.23 -17.42 -5.05
CA LYS A 196 2.36 -16.81 -4.04
C LYS A 196 3.13 -15.86 -3.15
N LEU A 197 2.60 -14.65 -2.95
CA LEU A 197 3.13 -13.67 -2.01
C LEU A 197 2.82 -14.07 -0.56
N ILE A 198 3.86 -14.13 0.26
CA ILE A 198 3.80 -14.40 1.70
C ILE A 198 4.42 -13.22 2.44
N CYS A 199 3.65 -12.55 3.28
CA CYS A 199 4.12 -11.45 4.13
C CYS A 199 3.91 -11.85 5.60
N SER A 200 4.97 -12.27 6.28
CA SER A 200 4.88 -12.78 7.66
C SER A 200 6.19 -12.64 8.42
N GLY A 201 6.09 -12.62 9.74
CA GLY A 201 7.25 -12.81 10.60
C GLY A 201 7.72 -14.26 10.56
N MET A 202 9.00 -14.48 10.24
CA MET A 202 9.59 -15.82 10.18
C MET A 202 11.11 -15.77 10.35
N THR A 203 11.72 -16.91 10.66
CA THR A 203 13.17 -17.04 10.65
C THR A 203 13.69 -17.33 9.24
N GLY A 204 14.99 -17.12 9.00
CA GLY A 204 15.60 -17.47 7.73
C GLY A 204 15.44 -18.95 7.39
N GLN A 205 15.49 -19.85 8.39
CA GLN A 205 15.24 -21.26 8.17
C GLN A 205 13.76 -21.52 7.78
N GLN A 206 12.82 -20.88 8.47
CA GLN A 206 11.38 -21.01 8.13
C GLN A 206 11.09 -20.49 6.71
N ALA A 207 11.74 -19.40 6.28
CA ALA A 207 11.60 -18.91 4.91
C ALA A 207 12.00 -19.98 3.88
N LEU A 208 13.11 -20.68 4.10
CA LEU A 208 13.54 -21.79 3.25
C LEU A 208 12.59 -22.99 3.32
N ASP A 209 12.15 -23.36 4.52
CA ASP A 209 11.24 -24.50 4.75
C ASP A 209 9.85 -24.25 4.13
N TRP A 210 9.40 -23.00 4.07
CA TRP A 210 8.15 -22.60 3.40
C TRP A 210 8.29 -22.46 1.89
N GLY A 211 9.49 -22.71 1.36
CA GLY A 211 9.74 -22.73 -0.09
C GLY A 211 9.86 -21.35 -0.72
N ILE A 212 10.16 -20.31 0.08
CA ILE A 212 10.39 -18.96 -0.46
C ILE A 212 11.54 -19.03 -1.48
N GLN A 213 11.28 -18.60 -2.69
CA GLN A 213 12.25 -18.50 -3.77
C GLN A 213 12.89 -17.11 -3.82
N GLU A 214 12.09 -16.08 -3.68
CA GLU A 214 12.51 -14.69 -3.71
C GLU A 214 11.99 -14.02 -2.44
N GLY A 215 12.83 -13.32 -1.69
CA GLY A 215 12.37 -12.71 -0.45
C GLY A 215 13.29 -11.64 0.09
N VAL A 216 12.69 -10.65 0.76
CA VAL A 216 13.37 -9.52 1.39
C VAL A 216 12.78 -9.21 2.76
N THR A 217 13.52 -8.52 3.60
CA THR A 217 13.02 -8.00 4.87
C THR A 217 12.59 -6.55 4.71
N PHE A 218 11.34 -6.28 5.05
CA PHE A 218 10.79 -4.94 5.31
C PHE A 218 9.41 -5.05 5.97
N GLY A 219 8.68 -3.94 6.06
CA GLY A 219 7.33 -3.90 6.61
C GLY A 219 6.85 -2.48 6.92
N PRO A 220 5.71 -2.36 7.53
CA PRO A 220 4.86 -3.44 8.08
C PRO A 220 4.10 -4.21 6.99
N THR A 221 3.68 -5.44 7.31
CA THR A 221 2.60 -6.11 6.57
C THR A 221 1.32 -5.30 6.72
N LEU A 222 0.64 -5.03 5.62
CA LEU A 222 -0.53 -4.14 5.58
C LEU A 222 -1.83 -4.92 5.46
N ILE A 223 -1.86 -5.90 4.56
CA ILE A 223 -3.05 -6.72 4.25
C ILE A 223 -2.65 -8.19 4.31
N THR A 224 -3.48 -9.01 4.94
CA THR A 224 -3.36 -10.47 4.94
C THR A 224 -4.74 -11.09 4.77
N ASN A 225 -4.91 -11.94 3.75
CA ASN A 225 -6.17 -12.63 3.46
C ASN A 225 -7.37 -11.67 3.41
N PHE A 226 -7.23 -10.56 2.67
CA PHE A 226 -8.22 -9.48 2.57
C PHE A 226 -8.51 -8.71 3.86
N HIS A 227 -7.72 -8.91 4.91
CA HIS A 227 -7.86 -8.15 6.15
C HIS A 227 -6.73 -7.14 6.28
N GLN A 228 -7.07 -5.91 6.58
CA GLN A 228 -6.09 -4.96 7.05
C GLN A 228 -5.54 -5.43 8.39
N VAL A 229 -4.24 -5.70 8.44
CA VAL A 229 -3.53 -6.11 9.68
C VAL A 229 -2.71 -4.96 10.27
N PHE A 230 -2.36 -3.98 9.47
CA PHE A 230 -1.76 -2.74 9.93
C PHE A 230 -2.75 -1.96 10.81
N LYS A 231 -2.28 -1.47 11.96
CA LYS A 231 -3.05 -0.60 12.86
C LYS A 231 -2.34 0.75 12.96
N GLU A 232 -3.08 1.81 12.71
CA GLU A 232 -2.58 3.17 12.86
C GLU A 232 -2.00 3.38 14.28
N GLY A 233 -0.80 3.96 14.37
CA GLY A 233 -0.08 4.14 15.63
C GLY A 233 0.82 2.97 16.06
N GLN A 234 0.83 1.85 15.34
CA GLN A 234 1.80 0.77 15.56
C GLN A 234 3.00 0.93 14.63
N GLY A 235 4.05 1.59 15.12
CA GLY A 235 5.29 1.79 14.33
C GLY A 235 5.12 2.73 13.15
N ASP A 236 4.02 3.46 13.10
CA ASP A 236 3.74 4.42 12.05
C ASP A 236 4.66 5.63 12.21
N VAL A 237 5.33 5.98 11.13
CA VAL A 237 5.92 7.30 11.01
C VAL A 237 4.76 8.21 10.60
N PRO A 238 4.27 9.11 11.49
CA PRO A 238 3.03 9.87 11.27
C PRO A 238 3.14 10.91 10.15
N TYR A 239 4.18 10.81 9.34
CA TYR A 239 4.50 11.77 8.31
C TYR A 239 4.18 11.23 6.92
N LEU A 240 3.73 12.12 6.05
CA LEU A 240 3.63 11.87 4.63
C LEU A 240 5.05 11.63 4.07
N ASN A 241 5.23 10.50 3.39
CA ASN A 241 6.51 10.12 2.79
C ASN A 241 6.28 9.48 1.41
N PRO A 242 7.29 9.50 0.53
CA PRO A 242 7.29 8.58 -0.60
C PRO A 242 7.19 7.15 -0.09
N ARG A 243 6.42 6.29 -0.78
CA ARG A 243 6.16 4.92 -0.36
C ARG A 243 6.36 3.95 -1.51
N THR A 244 6.84 2.77 -1.17
CA THR A 244 6.90 1.62 -2.07
C THR A 244 6.19 0.46 -1.40
N ALA A 245 5.39 -0.29 -2.14
CA ALA A 245 4.69 -1.45 -1.62
C ALA A 245 4.54 -2.53 -2.69
N ILE A 246 4.37 -3.77 -2.22
CA ILE A 246 4.05 -4.93 -3.04
C ILE A 246 2.76 -5.55 -2.54
N GLY A 247 1.92 -6.00 -3.45
CA GLY A 247 0.71 -6.77 -3.14
C GLY A 247 0.48 -7.87 -4.16
N GLN A 248 -0.50 -8.72 -3.88
CA GLN A 248 -0.95 -9.74 -4.82
C GLN A 248 -2.46 -9.89 -4.78
N ARG A 249 -3.06 -10.09 -5.95
CA ARG A 249 -4.46 -10.42 -6.14
C ARG A 249 -4.68 -11.94 -6.08
N PRO A 250 -5.92 -12.43 -5.83
CA PRO A 250 -6.22 -13.86 -5.82
C PRO A 250 -5.97 -14.60 -7.13
N ASP A 251 -6.00 -13.88 -8.26
CA ASP A 251 -5.70 -14.42 -9.59
C ASP A 251 -4.20 -14.58 -9.85
N GLY A 252 -3.34 -14.24 -8.87
CA GLY A 252 -1.90 -14.32 -8.97
C GLY A 252 -1.23 -13.02 -9.42
N THR A 253 -1.98 -12.03 -9.91
CA THR A 253 -1.45 -10.73 -10.37
C THR A 253 -0.69 -10.05 -9.23
N PHE A 254 0.58 -9.68 -9.48
CA PHE A 254 1.34 -8.84 -8.57
C PHE A 254 1.04 -7.36 -8.79
N LEU A 255 1.02 -6.63 -7.69
CA LEU A 255 0.77 -5.19 -7.60
C LEU A 255 2.04 -4.52 -7.06
N LEU A 256 2.75 -3.78 -7.90
CA LEU A 256 3.94 -3.03 -7.53
C LEU A 256 3.58 -1.54 -7.49
N LEU A 257 3.60 -0.94 -6.30
CA LEU A 257 3.16 0.43 -6.08
C LEU A 257 4.31 1.32 -5.65
N VAL A 258 4.41 2.48 -6.28
CA VAL A 258 5.22 3.61 -5.78
C VAL A 258 4.33 4.84 -5.66
N LEU A 259 4.42 5.54 -4.54
CA LEU A 259 3.76 6.83 -4.29
C LEU A 259 4.81 7.88 -4.05
N ASP A 260 4.78 8.94 -4.83
CA ASP A 260 5.70 10.07 -4.72
C ASP A 260 5.46 10.87 -3.45
N GLY A 261 6.46 11.63 -3.06
CA GLY A 261 6.36 12.53 -1.92
C GLY A 261 7.53 13.52 -1.85
N ARG A 262 7.46 14.42 -0.88
CA ARG A 262 8.46 15.47 -0.65
C ARG A 262 8.64 16.41 -1.83
N GLY A 263 7.69 16.44 -2.76
CA GLY A 263 7.67 17.29 -3.94
C GLY A 263 6.53 18.31 -3.90
N PRO A 264 6.52 19.29 -4.82
CA PRO A 264 5.49 20.33 -4.85
C PRO A 264 4.10 19.84 -5.26
N SER A 265 4.02 18.77 -6.06
CA SER A 265 2.76 18.14 -6.51
C SER A 265 2.36 16.94 -5.67
N SER A 266 3.29 16.35 -4.92
CA SER A 266 3.05 15.19 -4.08
C SER A 266 3.78 15.34 -2.75
N PHE A 267 3.02 15.46 -1.67
CA PHE A 267 3.59 15.58 -0.32
C PHE A 267 3.98 14.22 0.25
N GLY A 268 3.36 13.15 -0.25
CA GLY A 268 3.55 11.77 0.17
C GLY A 268 2.30 11.10 0.69
N ALA A 269 2.45 9.85 1.10
CA ALA A 269 1.38 8.98 1.56
C ALA A 269 1.65 8.41 2.96
N LYS A 270 0.58 8.10 3.69
CA LYS A 270 0.58 7.30 4.91
C LYS A 270 0.47 5.82 4.56
N TYR A 271 0.64 4.94 5.54
CA TYR A 271 0.39 3.50 5.35
C TYR A 271 -1.08 3.19 5.03
N GLN A 272 -2.02 3.96 5.62
CA GLN A 272 -3.44 3.82 5.29
C GLN A 272 -3.72 4.10 3.81
N ASP A 273 -3.08 5.10 3.23
CA ASP A 273 -3.23 5.40 1.79
C ASP A 273 -2.76 4.22 0.92
N ILE A 274 -1.66 3.53 1.32
CA ILE A 274 -1.22 2.31 0.62
C ILE A 274 -2.27 1.21 0.75
N VAL A 275 -2.82 1.00 1.96
CA VAL A 275 -3.87 0.00 2.19
C VAL A 275 -5.07 0.26 1.29
N ASP A 276 -5.55 1.51 1.24
CA ASP A 276 -6.70 1.90 0.44
C ASP A 276 -6.45 1.67 -1.06
N VAL A 277 -5.27 2.07 -1.56
CA VAL A 277 -4.87 1.81 -2.95
C VAL A 277 -4.82 0.31 -3.22
N MET A 278 -4.14 -0.48 -2.37
CA MET A 278 -3.99 -1.92 -2.58
C MET A 278 -5.33 -2.65 -2.58
N PHE A 279 -6.28 -2.27 -1.70
CA PHE A 279 -7.63 -2.83 -1.73
C PHE A 279 -8.40 -2.42 -2.99
N ASN A 280 -8.29 -1.18 -3.44
CA ASN A 280 -8.93 -0.73 -4.69
C ASN A 280 -8.43 -1.51 -5.91
N TYR A 281 -7.19 -2.01 -5.86
CA TYR A 281 -6.62 -2.89 -6.88
C TYR A 281 -6.82 -4.39 -6.60
N GLY A 282 -7.60 -4.75 -5.57
CA GLY A 282 -7.99 -6.12 -5.28
C GLY A 282 -6.95 -6.98 -4.57
N ALA A 283 -6.00 -6.37 -3.85
CA ALA A 283 -4.99 -7.11 -3.11
C ALA A 283 -5.60 -7.96 -2.00
N TYR A 284 -5.27 -9.26 -1.95
CA TYR A 284 -5.56 -10.12 -0.80
C TYR A 284 -4.38 -10.18 0.19
N MET A 285 -3.18 -9.84 -0.28
CA MET A 285 -1.94 -9.75 0.49
C MET A 285 -1.21 -8.48 0.07
N ALA A 286 -0.68 -7.71 1.02
CA ALA A 286 0.19 -6.56 0.73
C ALA A 286 1.12 -6.23 1.87
N SER A 287 2.30 -5.71 1.54
CA SER A 287 3.28 -5.21 2.49
C SER A 287 3.96 -3.94 1.98
N ASN A 288 4.33 -3.08 2.93
CA ASN A 288 5.20 -1.95 2.65
C ASN A 288 6.63 -2.43 2.43
N LEU A 289 7.32 -1.81 1.49
CA LEU A 289 8.75 -1.95 1.19
C LEU A 289 9.52 -0.72 1.67
N ASP A 290 10.84 -0.69 1.47
CA ASP A 290 11.64 0.49 1.76
C ASP A 290 11.11 1.69 0.98
N GLY A 291 11.00 2.80 1.66
CA GLY A 291 10.34 4.01 1.16
C GLY A 291 11.24 5.24 1.19
N GLY A 292 10.62 6.41 1.27
CA GLY A 292 11.35 7.67 1.37
C GLY A 292 12.27 7.91 0.17
N ASN A 293 13.55 8.15 0.42
CA ASN A 293 14.54 8.41 -0.65
C ASN A 293 14.83 7.18 -1.54
N SER A 294 14.43 5.99 -1.12
CA SER A 294 14.61 4.77 -1.91
C SER A 294 13.48 4.53 -2.91
N THR A 295 12.32 5.18 -2.71
CA THR A 295 11.13 5.00 -3.56
C THR A 295 11.43 5.30 -5.02
N ALA A 296 11.41 4.28 -5.86
CA ALA A 296 11.67 4.39 -7.28
C ALA A 296 11.01 3.24 -8.06
N MET A 297 10.51 3.56 -9.25
CA MET A 297 10.04 2.58 -10.24
C MET A 297 10.63 2.90 -11.60
N ILE A 298 11.10 1.87 -12.27
CA ILE A 298 11.53 1.92 -13.68
C ILE A 298 10.57 1.09 -14.51
N TYR A 299 10.19 1.61 -15.64
CA TYR A 299 9.45 0.91 -16.68
C TYR A 299 9.99 1.29 -18.06
N ASN A 300 10.25 0.30 -18.91
CA ASN A 300 10.86 0.50 -20.22
C ASN A 300 12.18 1.31 -20.19
N GLY A 301 12.99 1.10 -19.15
CA GLY A 301 14.32 1.72 -19.00
C GLY A 301 14.32 3.14 -18.42
N GLU A 302 13.16 3.73 -18.13
CA GLU A 302 13.02 5.09 -17.59
C GLU A 302 12.35 5.10 -16.21
N TYR A 303 12.70 6.06 -15.36
CA TYR A 303 11.96 6.32 -14.12
C TYR A 303 10.57 6.84 -14.46
N VAL A 304 9.53 6.19 -13.92
CA VAL A 304 8.13 6.63 -14.12
C VAL A 304 7.64 7.54 -12.99
N ASN A 305 8.27 7.46 -11.83
CA ASN A 305 7.96 8.28 -10.68
C ASN A 305 9.03 9.37 -10.44
N ASN A 306 8.67 10.38 -9.63
CA ASN A 306 9.58 11.44 -9.23
C ASN A 306 10.45 10.98 -8.06
N THR A 307 11.68 10.57 -8.33
CA THR A 307 12.63 10.22 -7.27
C THR A 307 12.97 11.45 -6.42
N VAL A 308 13.15 11.28 -5.12
CA VAL A 308 13.52 12.39 -4.22
C VAL A 308 14.88 12.99 -4.61
N SER A 309 15.78 12.18 -5.11
CA SER A 309 17.09 12.61 -5.63
C SER A 309 17.01 12.90 -7.11
N MET A 310 17.55 14.06 -7.53
CA MET A 310 17.73 14.39 -8.95
C MET A 310 18.67 13.44 -9.71
N TYR A 311 19.40 12.61 -8.98
CA TYR A 311 20.34 11.62 -9.55
C TYR A 311 19.74 10.22 -9.68
N GLY A 312 18.41 10.09 -9.54
CA GLY A 312 17.70 8.82 -9.59
C GLY A 312 17.60 8.08 -8.25
N SER A 313 17.46 6.77 -8.27
CA SER A 313 17.34 5.97 -7.06
C SER A 313 18.66 5.93 -6.28
N ARG A 314 18.54 5.61 -5.00
CA ARG A 314 19.70 5.24 -4.18
C ARG A 314 20.33 3.94 -4.67
N HIS A 315 21.52 3.65 -4.16
CA HIS A 315 22.11 2.31 -4.22
C HIS A 315 21.36 1.40 -3.24
N LEU A 316 20.92 0.24 -3.71
CA LEU A 316 19.94 -0.62 -3.03
C LEU A 316 20.52 -2.04 -2.86
N PRO A 317 20.33 -2.72 -1.72
CA PRO A 317 20.76 -4.10 -1.56
C PRO A 317 19.97 -5.05 -2.47
N THR A 318 18.68 -4.73 -2.68
CA THR A 318 17.75 -5.55 -3.45
C THR A 318 16.76 -4.70 -4.22
N ALA A 319 16.26 -5.25 -5.32
CA ALA A 319 15.14 -4.70 -6.09
C ALA A 319 14.20 -5.83 -6.52
N PHE A 320 12.89 -5.57 -6.56
CA PHE A 320 11.98 -6.41 -7.35
C PHE A 320 12.08 -5.98 -8.81
N ILE A 321 12.38 -6.92 -9.69
CA ILE A 321 12.49 -6.68 -11.14
C ILE A 321 11.52 -7.57 -11.88
N VAL A 322 10.98 -7.05 -12.99
CA VAL A 322 10.09 -7.78 -13.89
C VAL A 322 10.86 -8.09 -15.15
N MET A 323 11.04 -9.38 -15.41
CA MET A 323 11.81 -9.86 -16.55
C MET A 323 11.08 -9.62 -17.86
N GLU A 324 11.83 -9.36 -18.94
CA GLU A 324 11.28 -9.36 -20.28
C GLU A 324 10.89 -10.79 -20.66
N ASP A 325 9.69 -10.95 -21.22
CA ASP A 325 9.27 -12.23 -21.80
C ASP A 325 10.09 -12.55 -23.06
N LYS A 326 10.61 -13.76 -23.12
CA LYS A 326 11.45 -14.22 -24.25
C LYS A 326 10.62 -14.91 -25.31
#